data_98066a08b0a85d1654a02d674d23af47
#
_entry.id   98066a08b0a85d1654a02d674d23af47
#
_cell.length_a   1.000
_cell.length_b   1.000
_cell.length_c   1.000
_cell.angle_alpha   90.00
_cell.angle_beta   90.00
_cell.angle_gamma   90.00
#
_symmetry.space_group_name_H-M   'P 1'
#
loop_
_entity.id
_entity.type
_entity.pdbx_description
1 polymer ?
#
loop_
_entity_poly.entity_id
_entity_poly.type
_entity_poly.pdbx_seq_one_letter_code
_entity_poly.pdbx_strand_id
1 'polypeptide(L)'
;MTQSLLALMKQGIAGLLVKTAYFSELPQEVTDRANQLRTPVLLFDDTYIEEVILQVTELIRGKRHFAGFEKELDALMRGDLTEEQTKRHVRRIDPVGSEAYRICALYPHGHMPGLEDGLYELLARDEHAAHRYVFMEWKGMILALCRASAAEREGDGLAQMEALLGSAGIQRGTLEVGASGIYTGETAFGMALREAIYAARAARLCGRPALPAGELGLYGYLFPMSENPFICQRCRHVMARIRSYDAQNHTNLEHTARVYVAQNLDVASAARLLYQHPNTVRYRLGKIQKIMRMEGDAFFEPMLSLTINLMKILEEEAG
;
A
#
# COMPACT_ATOMS: atom_id res chain seq x y z
N MET A 1 -24.72 -41.80 -4.81
CA MET A 1 -23.51 -40.99 -4.49
C MET A 1 -22.90 -40.37 -5.74
N THR A 2 -22.57 -41.09 -6.80
CA THR A 2 -22.04 -40.51 -8.09
C THR A 2 -22.92 -39.40 -8.64
N GLN A 3 -24.26 -39.62 -8.69
CA GLN A 3 -25.21 -38.60 -9.14
C GLN A 3 -25.21 -37.33 -8.27
N SER A 4 -24.96 -37.46 -6.96
CA SER A 4 -24.88 -36.33 -6.04
C SER A 4 -23.64 -35.50 -6.31
N LEU A 5 -22.51 -36.14 -6.58
CA LEU A 5 -21.24 -35.44 -6.94
C LEU A 5 -21.39 -34.66 -8.26
N LEU A 6 -22.01 -35.30 -9.27
CA LEU A 6 -22.29 -34.65 -10.57
C LEU A 6 -23.27 -33.48 -10.44
N ALA A 7 -24.28 -33.60 -9.54
CA ALA A 7 -25.21 -32.51 -9.25
C ALA A 7 -24.52 -31.30 -8.57
N LEU A 8 -23.63 -31.55 -7.61
CA LEU A 8 -22.82 -30.48 -6.96
C LEU A 8 -21.93 -29.76 -7.97
N MET A 9 -21.27 -30.51 -8.86
CA MET A 9 -20.40 -29.87 -9.88
C MET A 9 -21.19 -28.96 -10.84
N LYS A 10 -22.48 -29.28 -11.12
CA LYS A 10 -23.33 -28.42 -11.94
C LYS A 10 -23.67 -27.07 -11.29
N GLN A 11 -23.51 -26.94 -9.97
CA GLN A 11 -23.76 -25.69 -9.24
C GLN A 11 -22.60 -24.70 -9.29
N GLY A 12 -21.51 -25.00 -10.03
CA GLY A 12 -20.37 -24.08 -10.19
C GLY A 12 -19.48 -23.98 -8.95
N ILE A 13 -19.30 -25.11 -8.24
CA ILE A 13 -18.38 -25.17 -7.08
C ILE A 13 -16.92 -25.01 -7.51
N ALA A 14 -16.11 -24.41 -6.67
CA ALA A 14 -14.69 -24.15 -6.93
C ALA A 14 -13.81 -25.41 -6.84
N GLY A 15 -14.27 -26.44 -6.13
CA GLY A 15 -13.58 -27.73 -5.97
C GLY A 15 -14.41 -28.69 -5.14
N LEU A 16 -14.00 -29.95 -5.10
CA LEU A 16 -14.66 -31.01 -4.36
C LEU A 16 -13.63 -31.78 -3.52
N LEU A 17 -13.95 -31.98 -2.23
CA LEU A 17 -13.18 -32.87 -1.35
C LEU A 17 -14.02 -34.13 -1.07
N VAL A 18 -13.43 -35.29 -1.32
CA VAL A 18 -14.12 -36.58 -1.18
C VAL A 18 -13.28 -37.51 -0.31
N LYS A 19 -13.89 -38.07 0.75
CA LYS A 19 -13.20 -39.03 1.59
C LYS A 19 -13.11 -40.38 0.89
N THR A 20 -11.93 -41.00 0.89
CA THR A 20 -11.67 -42.30 0.25
C THR A 20 -12.49 -43.45 0.85
N ALA A 21 -12.95 -43.28 2.09
CA ALA A 21 -13.89 -44.23 2.69
C ALA A 21 -15.18 -44.46 1.88
N TYR A 22 -15.53 -43.52 0.98
CA TYR A 22 -16.70 -43.61 0.12
C TYR A 22 -16.39 -44.05 -1.30
N PHE A 23 -15.16 -43.86 -1.75
CA PHE A 23 -14.66 -44.22 -3.08
C PHE A 23 -13.21 -44.58 -3.02
N SER A 24 -12.84 -45.83 -3.29
CA SER A 24 -11.41 -46.21 -3.49
C SER A 24 -10.81 -45.57 -4.74
N GLU A 25 -11.64 -45.41 -5.78
CA GLU A 25 -11.31 -44.68 -7.00
C GLU A 25 -12.54 -43.87 -7.45
N LEU A 26 -12.31 -42.70 -8.01
CA LEU A 26 -13.41 -41.87 -8.52
C LEU A 26 -14.01 -42.53 -9.77
N PRO A 27 -15.36 -42.60 -9.87
CA PRO A 27 -16.01 -43.05 -11.09
C PRO A 27 -15.61 -42.22 -12.29
N GLN A 28 -15.39 -42.85 -13.44
CA GLN A 28 -14.92 -42.21 -14.67
C GLN A 28 -15.80 -41.01 -15.07
N GLU A 29 -17.13 -41.13 -14.93
CA GLU A 29 -18.08 -40.05 -15.19
C GLU A 29 -17.83 -38.79 -14.34
N VAL A 30 -17.39 -38.96 -13.09
CA VAL A 30 -17.05 -37.84 -12.18
C VAL A 30 -15.76 -37.17 -12.62
N THR A 31 -14.77 -38.00 -12.97
CA THR A 31 -13.46 -37.52 -13.46
C THR A 31 -13.61 -36.74 -14.78
N ASP A 32 -14.35 -37.28 -15.73
CA ASP A 32 -14.62 -36.65 -17.01
C ASP A 32 -15.34 -35.30 -16.83
N ARG A 33 -16.35 -35.29 -15.92
CA ARG A 33 -17.08 -34.06 -15.63
C ARG A 33 -16.27 -33.03 -14.91
N ALA A 34 -15.42 -33.44 -13.97
CA ALA A 34 -14.47 -32.57 -13.28
C ALA A 34 -13.51 -31.88 -14.26
N ASN A 35 -12.96 -32.65 -15.21
CA ASN A 35 -12.07 -32.14 -16.25
C ASN A 35 -12.79 -31.16 -17.18
N GLN A 36 -14.03 -31.47 -17.62
CA GLN A 36 -14.82 -30.56 -18.47
C GLN A 36 -15.10 -29.23 -17.78
N LEU A 37 -15.42 -29.23 -16.49
CA LEU A 37 -15.75 -28.04 -15.73
C LEU A 37 -14.51 -27.36 -15.11
N ARG A 38 -13.31 -27.98 -15.27
CA ARG A 38 -12.07 -27.56 -14.60
C ARG A 38 -12.24 -27.43 -13.08
N THR A 39 -13.01 -28.34 -12.49
CA THR A 39 -13.28 -28.39 -11.05
C THR A 39 -12.34 -29.42 -10.42
N PRO A 40 -11.36 -29.01 -9.58
CA PRO A 40 -10.45 -29.96 -8.93
C PRO A 40 -11.23 -30.86 -7.97
N VAL A 41 -10.89 -32.14 -7.98
CA VAL A 41 -11.41 -33.13 -7.02
C VAL A 41 -10.24 -33.70 -6.24
N LEU A 42 -10.25 -33.49 -4.93
CA LEU A 42 -9.22 -33.96 -4.01
C LEU A 42 -9.77 -35.13 -3.20
N LEU A 43 -9.03 -36.24 -3.18
CA LEU A 43 -9.32 -37.37 -2.31
C LEU A 43 -8.49 -37.24 -1.02
N PHE A 44 -9.09 -37.52 0.12
CA PHE A 44 -8.40 -37.55 1.41
C PHE A 44 -8.76 -38.81 2.20
N ASP A 45 -7.78 -39.28 2.98
CA ASP A 45 -7.89 -40.44 3.86
C ASP A 45 -7.43 -40.04 5.28
N ASP A 46 -7.55 -40.94 6.23
CA ASP A 46 -7.03 -40.85 7.61
C ASP A 46 -7.35 -39.60 8.43
N THR A 47 -8.13 -38.63 7.92
CA THR A 47 -8.54 -37.41 8.63
C THR A 47 -10.05 -37.38 8.82
N TYR A 48 -10.50 -36.86 9.97
CA TYR A 48 -11.94 -36.64 10.21
C TYR A 48 -12.45 -35.51 9.31
N ILE A 49 -13.63 -35.70 8.74
CA ILE A 49 -14.25 -34.74 7.81
C ILE A 49 -14.46 -33.35 8.47
N GLU A 50 -14.72 -33.36 9.77
CA GLU A 50 -14.87 -32.16 10.60
C GLU A 50 -13.56 -31.34 10.63
N GLU A 51 -12.44 -32.03 10.71
CA GLU A 51 -11.12 -31.40 10.72
C GLU A 51 -10.77 -30.81 9.36
N VAL A 52 -11.10 -31.50 8.27
CA VAL A 52 -10.95 -30.96 6.90
C VAL A 52 -11.87 -29.76 6.69
N ILE A 53 -13.12 -29.83 7.16
CA ILE A 53 -14.05 -28.69 7.09
C ILE A 53 -13.50 -27.50 7.88
N LEU A 54 -12.95 -27.73 9.08
CA LEU A 54 -12.35 -26.69 9.89
C LEU A 54 -11.17 -26.04 9.17
N GLN A 55 -10.20 -26.84 8.69
CA GLN A 55 -9.04 -26.35 7.96
C GLN A 55 -9.42 -25.57 6.69
N VAL A 56 -10.35 -26.09 5.88
CA VAL A 56 -10.82 -25.38 4.67
C VAL A 56 -11.56 -24.10 5.05
N THR A 57 -12.35 -24.13 6.13
CA THR A 57 -13.04 -22.92 6.62
C THR A 57 -12.05 -21.88 7.12
N GLU A 58 -11.00 -22.29 7.80
CA GLU A 58 -9.92 -21.43 8.26
C GLU A 58 -9.13 -20.84 7.09
N LEU A 59 -8.80 -21.66 6.07
CA LEU A 59 -8.17 -21.19 4.82
C LEU A 59 -9.05 -20.18 4.06
N ILE A 60 -10.36 -20.43 3.99
CA ILE A 60 -11.32 -19.50 3.37
C ILE A 60 -11.44 -18.22 4.19
N ARG A 61 -11.47 -18.33 5.51
CA ARG A 61 -11.46 -17.17 6.42
C ARG A 61 -10.18 -16.38 6.28
N GLY A 62 -9.02 -17.04 6.25
CA GLY A 62 -7.72 -16.42 6.07
C GLY A 62 -7.60 -15.65 4.76
N LYS A 63 -7.95 -16.27 3.64
CA LYS A 63 -8.00 -15.57 2.34
C LYS A 63 -9.03 -14.43 2.32
N ARG A 64 -10.11 -14.50 3.09
CA ARG A 64 -11.08 -13.41 3.26
C ARG A 64 -10.55 -12.27 4.13
N HIS A 65 -9.58 -12.51 5.02
CA HIS A 65 -8.96 -11.46 5.82
C HIS A 65 -8.11 -10.51 4.98
N PHE A 66 -7.50 -10.98 3.88
CA PHE A 66 -6.69 -10.16 2.99
C PHE A 66 -7.45 -9.68 1.75
N ALA A 67 -8.24 -10.56 1.13
CA ALA A 67 -8.99 -10.24 -0.09
C ALA A 67 -10.45 -9.92 0.24
N GLY A 68 -10.97 -8.85 -0.36
CA GLY A 68 -12.41 -8.54 -0.30
C GLY A 68 -12.77 -7.17 0.23
N PHE A 69 -11.81 -6.40 0.74
CA PHE A 69 -12.05 -5.04 1.23
C PHE A 69 -11.68 -3.93 0.23
N GLU A 70 -11.23 -4.28 -0.96
CA GLU A 70 -10.74 -3.31 -1.95
C GLU A 70 -11.78 -2.23 -2.26
N LYS A 71 -13.05 -2.61 -2.40
CA LYS A 71 -14.15 -1.67 -2.64
C LYS A 71 -14.39 -0.73 -1.47
N GLU A 72 -14.32 -1.25 -0.25
CA GLU A 72 -14.45 -0.48 0.99
C GLU A 72 -13.30 0.50 1.13
N LEU A 73 -12.07 0.03 0.92
CA LEU A 73 -10.86 0.84 0.99
C LEU A 73 -10.85 1.93 -0.09
N ASP A 74 -11.19 1.61 -1.34
CA ASP A 74 -11.31 2.60 -2.40
C ASP A 74 -12.37 3.67 -2.10
N ALA A 75 -13.51 3.28 -1.53
CA ALA A 75 -14.55 4.22 -1.13
C ALA A 75 -14.07 5.15 0.00
N LEU A 76 -13.42 4.59 1.03
CA LEU A 76 -12.87 5.35 2.16
C LEU A 76 -11.72 6.27 1.72
N MET A 77 -10.91 5.83 0.76
CA MET A 77 -9.81 6.64 0.20
C MET A 77 -10.31 7.81 -0.66
N ARG A 78 -11.44 7.71 -1.35
CA ARG A 78 -12.02 8.86 -2.09
C ARG A 78 -12.41 10.01 -1.18
N GLY A 79 -12.94 9.72 0.01
CA GLY A 79 -13.28 10.73 1.01
C GLY A 79 -14.54 11.56 0.70
N ASP A 80 -15.37 11.12 -0.24
CA ASP A 80 -16.64 11.75 -0.65
C ASP A 80 -17.87 11.09 0.00
N LEU A 81 -17.65 10.24 0.99
CA LEU A 81 -18.69 9.50 1.69
C LEU A 81 -19.37 10.34 2.77
N THR A 82 -20.67 10.13 2.95
CA THR A 82 -21.37 10.61 4.13
C THR A 82 -20.93 9.84 5.38
N GLU A 83 -21.19 10.38 6.57
CA GLU A 83 -20.85 9.73 7.83
C GLU A 83 -21.45 8.32 7.94
N GLU A 84 -22.71 8.15 7.57
CA GLU A 84 -23.40 6.85 7.55
C GLU A 84 -22.78 5.84 6.56
N GLN A 85 -22.37 6.31 5.40
CA GLN A 85 -21.69 5.48 4.42
C GLN A 85 -20.32 5.06 4.93
N THR A 86 -19.55 5.99 5.53
CA THR A 86 -18.26 5.70 6.15
C THR A 86 -18.39 4.63 7.22
N LYS A 87 -19.33 4.81 8.16
CA LYS A 87 -19.62 3.81 9.22
C LYS A 87 -19.96 2.44 8.64
N ARG A 88 -20.76 2.39 7.58
CA ARG A 88 -21.12 1.13 6.92
C ARG A 88 -19.90 0.40 6.35
N HIS A 89 -19.00 1.12 5.66
CA HIS A 89 -17.79 0.52 5.11
C HIS A 89 -16.82 0.06 6.20
N VAL A 90 -16.63 0.88 7.24
CA VAL A 90 -15.74 0.52 8.35
C VAL A 90 -16.23 -0.71 9.11
N ARG A 91 -17.55 -0.83 9.38
CA ARG A 91 -18.13 -2.00 10.05
C ARG A 91 -18.02 -3.30 9.25
N ARG A 92 -17.82 -3.23 7.96
CA ARG A 92 -17.50 -4.42 7.14
C ARG A 92 -16.06 -4.88 7.34
N ILE A 93 -15.14 -3.93 7.58
CA ILE A 93 -13.73 -4.18 7.86
C ILE A 93 -13.55 -4.61 9.32
N ASP A 94 -14.12 -3.87 10.25
CA ASP A 94 -14.07 -4.12 11.69
C ASP A 94 -15.49 -4.22 12.30
N PRO A 95 -16.13 -5.38 12.19
CA PRO A 95 -17.49 -5.59 12.73
C PRO A 95 -17.54 -5.57 14.25
N VAL A 96 -16.43 -5.81 14.92
CA VAL A 96 -16.33 -5.77 16.40
C VAL A 96 -16.36 -4.34 16.90
N GLY A 97 -15.78 -3.41 16.12
CA GLY A 97 -15.58 -2.02 16.50
C GLY A 97 -14.38 -1.85 17.43
N SER A 98 -13.59 -0.82 17.17
CA SER A 98 -12.43 -0.47 17.96
C SER A 98 -12.66 0.88 18.62
N GLU A 99 -12.46 0.98 19.96
CA GLU A 99 -12.53 2.26 20.67
C GLU A 99 -11.43 3.21 20.18
N ALA A 100 -10.21 2.70 20.04
CA ALA A 100 -9.07 3.37 19.45
C ALA A 100 -8.34 2.42 18.50
N TYR A 101 -7.79 2.98 17.44
CA TYR A 101 -7.05 2.20 16.44
C TYR A 101 -6.01 3.07 15.73
N ARG A 102 -5.06 2.40 15.10
CA ARG A 102 -4.18 2.95 14.07
C ARG A 102 -4.19 2.06 12.85
N ILE A 103 -3.79 2.60 11.72
CA ILE A 103 -3.52 1.83 10.51
C ILE A 103 -2.01 1.77 10.32
N CYS A 104 -1.49 0.59 10.00
CA CYS A 104 -0.14 0.44 9.47
C CYS A 104 -0.23 0.00 8.01
N ALA A 105 0.56 0.59 7.14
CA ALA A 105 0.69 0.19 5.75
C ALA A 105 2.05 -0.48 5.55
N LEU A 106 2.03 -1.69 5.03
CA LEU A 106 3.20 -2.49 4.68
C LEU A 106 3.38 -2.41 3.17
N TYR A 107 4.45 -1.78 2.72
CA TYR A 107 4.72 -1.55 1.31
C TYR A 107 5.92 -2.40 0.85
N PRO A 108 5.68 -3.58 0.25
CA PRO A 108 6.75 -4.51 -0.11
C PRO A 108 7.60 -4.02 -1.28
N HIS A 109 8.86 -4.47 -1.33
CA HIS A 109 9.78 -4.26 -2.45
C HIS A 109 9.48 -5.24 -3.60
N GLY A 110 8.40 -4.99 -4.33
CA GLY A 110 7.91 -5.89 -5.37
C GLY A 110 7.03 -7.02 -4.83
N HIS A 111 6.86 -8.08 -5.63
CA HIS A 111 6.07 -9.24 -5.21
C HIS A 111 6.81 -10.02 -4.13
N MET A 112 6.22 -10.14 -2.94
CA MET A 112 6.75 -10.93 -1.82
C MET A 112 5.88 -12.17 -1.59
N PRO A 113 6.16 -13.28 -2.28
CA PRO A 113 5.44 -14.52 -2.02
C PRO A 113 5.69 -14.95 -0.56
N GLY A 114 4.63 -15.29 0.15
CA GLY A 114 4.69 -15.72 1.55
C GLY A 114 4.50 -14.61 2.58
N LEU A 115 4.42 -13.34 2.21
CA LEU A 115 4.10 -12.25 3.17
C LEU A 115 2.71 -12.46 3.77
N GLU A 116 1.71 -12.67 2.92
CA GLU A 116 0.33 -12.94 3.35
C GLU A 116 0.23 -14.25 4.12
N ASP A 117 0.89 -15.30 3.61
CA ASP A 117 0.88 -16.62 4.26
C ASP A 117 1.51 -16.55 5.67
N GLY A 118 2.64 -15.86 5.82
CA GLY A 118 3.30 -15.69 7.12
C GLY A 118 2.46 -14.92 8.14
N LEU A 119 1.80 -13.84 7.69
CA LEU A 119 0.87 -13.08 8.52
C LEU A 119 -0.38 -13.89 8.87
N TYR A 120 -0.89 -14.67 7.91
CA TYR A 120 -2.03 -15.57 8.15
C TYR A 120 -1.69 -16.66 9.16
N GLU A 121 -0.56 -17.35 8.99
CA GLU A 121 -0.10 -18.37 9.94
C GLU A 121 0.09 -17.80 11.36
N LEU A 122 0.58 -16.56 11.46
CA LEU A 122 0.70 -15.88 12.74
C LEU A 122 -0.65 -15.70 13.41
N LEU A 123 -1.64 -15.13 12.67
CA LEU A 123 -2.99 -14.95 13.20
C LEU A 123 -3.69 -16.26 13.58
N ALA A 124 -3.40 -17.35 12.86
CA ALA A 124 -3.95 -18.66 13.17
C ALA A 124 -3.37 -19.30 14.45
N ARG A 125 -2.11 -18.92 14.80
CA ARG A 125 -1.41 -19.47 15.98
C ARG A 125 -1.53 -18.58 17.22
N ASP A 126 -1.74 -17.29 17.03
CA ASP A 126 -1.77 -16.29 18.13
C ASP A 126 -3.13 -15.60 18.18
N GLU A 127 -3.96 -16.04 19.12
CA GLU A 127 -5.30 -15.51 19.34
C GLU A 127 -5.27 -14.01 19.72
N HIS A 128 -4.23 -13.55 20.46
CA HIS A 128 -4.07 -12.15 20.80
C HIS A 128 -3.78 -11.32 19.55
N ALA A 129 -2.92 -11.82 18.66
CA ALA A 129 -2.67 -11.17 17.37
C ALA A 129 -3.95 -11.13 16.52
N ALA A 130 -4.71 -12.21 16.47
CA ALA A 130 -5.98 -12.28 15.73
C ALA A 130 -7.04 -11.30 16.26
N HIS A 131 -7.08 -11.07 17.57
CA HIS A 131 -7.95 -10.06 18.16
C HIS A 131 -7.46 -8.62 17.94
N ARG A 132 -6.15 -8.43 17.84
CA ARG A 132 -5.54 -7.09 17.76
C ARG A 132 -5.44 -6.55 16.34
N TYR A 133 -5.26 -7.40 15.34
CA TYR A 133 -4.97 -6.99 13.97
C TYR A 133 -6.03 -7.47 12.99
N VAL A 134 -6.39 -6.61 12.02
CA VAL A 134 -7.15 -6.98 10.82
C VAL A 134 -6.30 -6.58 9.62
N PHE A 135 -5.91 -7.55 8.81
CA PHE A 135 -5.12 -7.29 7.60
C PHE A 135 -6.01 -7.18 6.37
N MET A 136 -5.65 -6.31 5.47
CA MET A 136 -6.36 -6.02 4.22
C MET A 136 -5.35 -5.82 3.10
N GLU A 137 -5.59 -6.40 1.95
CA GLU A 137 -4.81 -6.12 0.75
C GLU A 137 -5.40 -4.93 -0.01
N TRP A 138 -4.53 -4.02 -0.46
CA TRP A 138 -4.93 -2.89 -1.29
C TRP A 138 -3.78 -2.41 -2.17
N LYS A 139 -3.96 -2.51 -3.50
CA LYS A 139 -3.01 -2.01 -4.53
C LYS A 139 -1.55 -2.42 -4.27
N GLY A 140 -1.35 -3.69 -3.96
CA GLY A 140 -0.03 -4.26 -3.71
C GLY A 140 0.59 -3.90 -2.35
N MET A 141 -0.16 -3.27 -1.46
CA MET A 141 0.19 -3.05 -0.06
C MET A 141 -0.67 -3.93 0.84
N ILE A 142 -0.15 -4.30 2.01
CA ILE A 142 -0.96 -4.85 3.09
C ILE A 142 -1.21 -3.75 4.10
N LEU A 143 -2.48 -3.48 4.38
CA LEU A 143 -2.93 -2.55 5.40
C LEU A 143 -3.34 -3.33 6.65
N ALA A 144 -2.84 -2.92 7.80
CA ALA A 144 -3.18 -3.51 9.09
C ALA A 144 -3.96 -2.51 9.92
N LEU A 145 -5.22 -2.82 10.22
CA LEU A 145 -5.93 -2.17 11.32
C LEU A 145 -5.38 -2.75 12.63
N CYS A 146 -4.79 -1.90 13.43
CA CYS A 146 -4.23 -2.26 14.74
C CYS A 146 -5.12 -1.66 15.83
N ARG A 147 -5.86 -2.50 16.55
CA ARG A 147 -6.64 -2.05 17.70
C ARG A 147 -5.68 -1.57 18.79
N ALA A 148 -5.85 -0.33 19.21
CA ALA A 148 -5.00 0.35 20.18
C ALA A 148 -5.74 0.57 21.49
N SER A 149 -5.00 0.67 22.59
CA SER A 149 -5.54 1.18 23.83
C SER A 149 -5.32 2.70 23.92
N ALA A 150 -6.15 3.39 24.70
CA ALA A 150 -6.01 4.83 24.93
C ALA A 150 -4.68 5.21 25.62
N ALA A 151 -3.95 4.25 26.18
CA ALA A 151 -2.66 4.44 26.85
C ALA A 151 -1.45 4.32 25.90
N GLU A 152 -1.65 3.84 24.66
CA GLU A 152 -0.56 3.68 23.69
C GLU A 152 -0.09 5.02 23.13
N ARG A 153 1.24 5.14 22.93
CA ARG A 153 1.86 6.32 22.33
C ARG A 153 1.99 6.15 20.79
N GLU A 154 2.10 7.27 20.10
CA GLU A 154 2.23 7.27 18.64
C GLU A 154 3.40 6.41 18.12
N GLY A 155 4.55 6.44 18.80
CA GLY A 155 5.74 5.65 18.41
C GLY A 155 5.64 4.16 18.65
N ASP A 156 4.74 3.70 19.49
CA ASP A 156 4.63 2.27 19.86
C ASP A 156 4.16 1.41 18.68
N GLY A 157 3.38 1.97 17.75
CA GLY A 157 2.80 1.24 16.64
C GLY A 157 3.82 0.66 15.65
N LEU A 158 4.86 1.40 15.32
CA LEU A 158 5.93 0.91 14.45
C LEU A 158 6.72 -0.21 15.11
N ALA A 159 7.09 -0.04 16.39
CA ALA A 159 7.82 -1.06 17.13
C ALA A 159 6.99 -2.35 17.28
N GLN A 160 5.69 -2.23 17.53
CA GLN A 160 4.78 -3.38 17.62
C GLN A 160 4.62 -4.07 16.27
N MET A 161 4.50 -3.30 15.17
CA MET A 161 4.43 -3.87 13.82
C MET A 161 5.74 -4.56 13.43
N GLU A 162 6.90 -3.98 13.75
CA GLU A 162 8.19 -4.64 13.53
C GLU A 162 8.32 -5.96 14.30
N ALA A 163 7.88 -5.98 15.56
CA ALA A 163 7.88 -7.21 16.37
C ALA A 163 6.96 -8.28 15.77
N LEU A 164 5.78 -7.88 15.30
CA LEU A 164 4.81 -8.75 14.64
C LEU A 164 5.38 -9.36 13.35
N LEU A 165 5.96 -8.52 12.48
CA LEU A 165 6.61 -8.97 11.24
C LEU A 165 7.75 -9.96 11.52
N GLY A 166 8.57 -9.68 12.54
CA GLY A 166 9.60 -10.61 13.00
C GLY A 166 9.04 -11.96 13.45
N SER A 167 7.91 -11.97 14.17
CA SER A 167 7.21 -13.19 14.59
C SER A 167 6.61 -13.97 13.42
N ALA A 168 6.24 -13.28 12.33
CA ALA A 168 5.79 -13.89 11.08
C ALA A 168 6.96 -14.34 10.17
N GLY A 169 8.21 -14.22 10.62
CA GLY A 169 9.39 -14.60 9.83
C GLY A 169 9.77 -13.63 8.72
N ILE A 170 9.18 -12.43 8.70
CA ILE A 170 9.44 -11.43 7.67
C ILE A 170 10.71 -10.66 8.02
N GLN A 171 11.65 -10.63 7.07
CA GLN A 171 12.94 -9.98 7.28
C GLN A 171 12.86 -8.46 7.22
N ARG A 172 13.62 -7.78 8.09
CA ARG A 172 13.77 -6.32 8.04
C ARG A 172 14.35 -5.87 6.69
N GLY A 173 13.81 -4.77 6.16
CA GLY A 173 14.31 -4.17 4.92
C GLY A 173 13.75 -4.79 3.64
N THR A 174 12.79 -5.72 3.73
CA THR A 174 12.07 -6.27 2.57
C THR A 174 10.83 -5.47 2.21
N LEU A 175 10.42 -4.59 3.09
CA LEU A 175 9.27 -3.69 2.92
C LEU A 175 9.46 -2.42 3.75
N GLU A 176 8.76 -1.36 3.40
CA GLU A 176 8.61 -0.16 4.21
C GLU A 176 7.31 -0.22 5.02
N VAL A 177 7.36 0.35 6.23
CA VAL A 177 6.20 0.45 7.12
C VAL A 177 5.81 1.91 7.33
N GLY A 178 4.57 2.25 7.04
CA GLY A 178 3.97 3.52 7.43
C GLY A 178 2.95 3.31 8.55
N ALA A 179 2.91 4.20 9.53
CA ALA A 179 1.92 4.15 10.59
C ALA A 179 1.17 5.47 10.74
N SER A 180 -0.15 5.40 10.84
CA SER A 180 -1.00 6.55 11.18
C SER A 180 -0.85 6.95 12.64
N GLY A 181 -1.39 8.12 13.00
CA GLY A 181 -1.75 8.44 14.37
C GLY A 181 -2.75 7.45 14.97
N ILE A 182 -3.06 7.63 16.25
CA ILE A 182 -4.15 6.90 16.91
C ILE A 182 -5.44 7.69 16.70
N TYR A 183 -6.46 6.98 16.22
CA TYR A 183 -7.78 7.52 15.94
C TYR A 183 -8.85 6.84 16.77
N THR A 184 -9.93 7.56 17.00
CA THR A 184 -11.16 7.06 17.62
C THR A 184 -12.32 7.31 16.69
N GLY A 185 -13.30 6.41 16.72
CA GLY A 185 -14.52 6.53 15.90
C GLY A 185 -14.33 6.23 14.42
N GLU A 186 -15.39 5.75 13.81
CA GLU A 186 -15.39 5.22 12.45
C GLU A 186 -15.16 6.29 11.37
N THR A 187 -15.54 7.54 11.62
CA THR A 187 -15.46 8.65 10.64
C THR A 187 -14.04 9.07 10.27
N ALA A 188 -13.08 8.84 11.17
CA ALA A 188 -11.68 9.16 10.96
C ALA A 188 -10.90 8.08 10.19
N PHE A 189 -11.53 6.95 9.86
CA PHE A 189 -10.85 5.79 9.26
C PHE A 189 -10.16 6.12 7.93
N GLY A 190 -10.83 6.88 7.06
CA GLY A 190 -10.22 7.32 5.79
C GLY A 190 -9.00 8.22 5.97
N MET A 191 -8.94 9.00 7.06
CA MET A 191 -7.75 9.80 7.39
C MET A 191 -6.60 8.89 7.84
N ALA A 192 -6.88 7.95 8.75
CA ALA A 192 -5.89 6.98 9.22
C ALA A 192 -5.31 6.14 8.07
N LEU A 193 -6.14 5.73 7.10
CA LEU A 193 -5.69 5.04 5.88
C LEU A 193 -4.70 5.89 5.09
N ARG A 194 -5.06 7.15 4.78
CA ARG A 194 -4.18 8.04 4.01
C ARG A 194 -2.87 8.29 4.72
N GLU A 195 -2.90 8.57 6.01
CA GLU A 195 -1.69 8.77 6.80
C GLU A 195 -0.75 7.59 6.74
N ALA A 196 -1.24 6.37 6.95
CA ALA A 196 -0.43 5.16 6.92
C ALA A 196 0.16 4.91 5.53
N ILE A 197 -0.65 5.03 4.47
CA ILE A 197 -0.23 4.82 3.08
C ILE A 197 0.81 5.88 2.68
N TYR A 198 0.57 7.15 2.98
CA TYR A 198 1.51 8.23 2.68
C TYR A 198 2.80 8.07 3.46
N ALA A 199 2.73 7.62 4.71
CA ALA A 199 3.90 7.35 5.52
C ALA A 199 4.76 6.20 4.96
N ALA A 200 4.15 5.10 4.51
CA ALA A 200 4.87 4.01 3.86
C ALA A 200 5.54 4.46 2.55
N ARG A 201 4.82 5.21 1.72
CA ARG A 201 5.36 5.78 0.47
C ARG A 201 6.48 6.78 0.74
N ALA A 202 6.34 7.66 1.74
CA ALA A 202 7.38 8.59 2.13
C ALA A 202 8.62 7.85 2.68
N ALA A 203 8.43 6.77 3.44
CA ALA A 203 9.52 5.92 3.92
C ALA A 203 10.36 5.39 2.74
N ARG A 204 9.71 4.86 1.70
CA ARG A 204 10.36 4.41 0.45
C ARG A 204 11.14 5.53 -0.24
N LEU A 205 10.51 6.69 -0.48
CA LEU A 205 11.14 7.85 -1.12
C LEU A 205 12.37 8.37 -0.36
N CYS A 206 12.36 8.23 0.97
CA CYS A 206 13.44 8.67 1.85
C CYS A 206 14.48 7.57 2.14
N GLY A 207 14.27 6.33 1.65
CA GLY A 207 15.13 5.18 1.96
C GLY A 207 15.11 4.80 3.44
N ARG A 208 13.98 5.00 4.13
CA ARG A 208 13.77 4.65 5.54
C ARG A 208 12.95 3.37 5.64
N PRO A 209 13.30 2.45 6.56
CA PRO A 209 12.52 1.21 6.71
C PRO A 209 11.11 1.45 7.28
N ALA A 210 10.93 2.53 8.03
CA ALA A 210 9.64 2.89 8.61
C ALA A 210 9.50 4.39 8.82
N LEU A 211 8.26 4.89 8.81
CA LEU A 211 7.95 6.30 9.05
C LEU A 211 6.58 6.44 9.71
N PRO A 212 6.45 7.15 10.85
CA PRO A 212 5.16 7.50 11.42
C PRO A 212 4.57 8.73 10.71
N ALA A 213 3.24 8.85 10.66
CA ALA A 213 2.56 9.96 10.02
C ALA A 213 2.94 11.34 10.56
N GLY A 214 3.26 11.43 11.85
CA GLY A 214 3.76 12.67 12.48
C GLY A 214 5.07 13.18 11.88
N GLU A 215 5.83 12.34 11.19
CA GLU A 215 7.09 12.70 10.50
C GLU A 215 6.93 12.89 8.98
N LEU A 216 5.72 12.89 8.44
CA LEU A 216 5.49 13.09 7.00
C LEU A 216 6.03 14.42 6.46
N GLY A 217 6.06 15.47 7.29
CA GLY A 217 6.55 16.78 6.88
C GLY A 217 5.91 17.25 5.57
N LEU A 218 6.73 17.63 4.58
CA LEU A 218 6.27 18.07 3.27
C LEU A 218 5.46 17.01 2.51
N TYR A 219 5.76 15.73 2.67
CA TYR A 219 5.06 14.63 1.97
C TYR A 219 3.58 14.55 2.33
N GLY A 220 3.19 14.96 3.55
CA GLY A 220 1.78 15.04 3.96
C GLY A 220 0.93 15.99 3.10
N TYR A 221 1.58 16.96 2.45
CA TYR A 221 0.94 17.88 1.49
C TYR A 221 1.13 17.42 0.04
N LEU A 222 2.28 16.88 -0.29
CA LEU A 222 2.61 16.49 -1.65
C LEU A 222 1.78 15.29 -2.15
N PHE A 223 1.52 14.29 -1.32
CA PHE A 223 0.73 13.13 -1.73
C PHE A 223 -0.71 13.50 -2.10
N PRO A 224 -1.48 14.27 -1.30
CA PRO A 224 -2.78 14.75 -1.74
C PRO A 224 -2.73 15.58 -3.04
N MET A 225 -1.65 16.37 -3.23
CA MET A 225 -1.43 17.12 -4.47
C MET A 225 -1.14 16.20 -5.66
N SER A 226 -0.44 15.07 -5.46
CA SER A 226 -0.15 14.10 -6.53
C SER A 226 -1.40 13.36 -7.02
N GLU A 227 -2.47 13.35 -6.23
CA GLU A 227 -3.77 12.78 -6.61
C GLU A 227 -4.62 13.78 -7.45
N ASN A 228 -4.24 15.05 -7.52
CA ASN A 228 -4.97 16.07 -8.27
C ASN A 228 -4.45 16.16 -9.72
N PRO A 229 -5.28 15.79 -10.74
CA PRO A 229 -4.84 15.75 -12.14
C PRO A 229 -4.39 17.12 -12.67
N PHE A 230 -5.01 18.21 -12.22
CA PHE A 230 -4.66 19.56 -12.65
C PHE A 230 -3.24 19.94 -12.17
N ILE A 231 -2.94 19.68 -10.90
CA ILE A 231 -1.61 19.97 -10.31
C ILE A 231 -0.55 19.12 -11.01
N CYS A 232 -0.80 17.81 -11.16
CA CYS A 232 0.10 16.90 -11.85
C CYS A 232 0.40 17.34 -13.29
N GLN A 233 -0.62 17.74 -14.03
CA GLN A 233 -0.47 18.21 -15.41
C GLN A 233 0.38 19.48 -15.47
N ARG A 234 0.15 20.42 -14.55
CA ARG A 234 0.96 21.65 -14.49
C ARG A 234 2.43 21.34 -14.24
N CYS A 235 2.75 20.47 -13.28
CA CYS A 235 4.12 20.07 -13.00
C CYS A 235 4.78 19.39 -14.20
N ARG A 236 4.05 18.46 -14.86
CA ARG A 236 4.52 17.80 -16.09
C ARG A 236 4.79 18.80 -17.21
N HIS A 237 3.94 19.81 -17.40
CA HIS A 237 4.16 20.85 -18.41
C HIS A 237 5.40 21.70 -18.12
N VAL A 238 5.62 22.09 -16.86
CA VAL A 238 6.84 22.83 -16.47
C VAL A 238 8.08 21.99 -16.79
N MET A 239 8.09 20.73 -16.34
CA MET A 239 9.24 19.84 -16.58
C MET A 239 9.47 19.54 -18.06
N ALA A 240 8.39 19.34 -18.85
CA ALA A 240 8.49 19.14 -20.29
C ALA A 240 9.16 20.36 -20.98
N ARG A 241 8.84 21.58 -20.58
CA ARG A 241 9.47 22.80 -21.12
C ARG A 241 10.96 22.87 -20.76
N ILE A 242 11.34 22.52 -19.53
CA ILE A 242 12.74 22.47 -19.10
C ILE A 242 13.51 21.42 -19.93
N ARG A 243 12.95 20.20 -20.05
CA ARG A 243 13.53 19.10 -20.85
C ARG A 243 13.69 19.47 -22.33
N SER A 244 12.68 20.12 -22.90
CA SER A 244 12.74 20.61 -24.30
C SER A 244 13.83 21.63 -24.50
N TYR A 245 13.99 22.56 -23.54
CA TYR A 245 15.09 23.54 -23.57
C TYR A 245 16.46 22.86 -23.47
N ASP A 246 16.62 21.89 -22.55
CA ASP A 246 17.85 21.12 -22.39
C ASP A 246 18.22 20.39 -23.68
N ALA A 247 17.25 19.74 -24.33
CA ALA A 247 17.47 19.02 -25.59
C ALA A 247 17.90 19.95 -26.73
N GLN A 248 17.29 21.14 -26.85
CA GLN A 248 17.57 22.10 -27.91
C GLN A 248 18.90 22.84 -27.72
N ASN A 249 19.31 23.07 -26.46
CA ASN A 249 20.49 23.91 -26.15
C ASN A 249 21.64 23.10 -25.55
N HIS A 250 21.54 21.78 -25.48
CA HIS A 250 22.53 20.88 -24.87
C HIS A 250 22.92 21.33 -23.46
N THR A 251 21.90 21.66 -22.66
CA THR A 251 22.04 22.10 -21.26
C THR A 251 21.57 21.04 -20.30
N ASN A 252 21.79 21.24 -18.99
CA ASN A 252 21.41 20.31 -17.91
C ASN A 252 20.61 21.06 -16.83
N LEU A 253 19.56 21.80 -17.24
CA LEU A 253 18.75 22.60 -16.34
C LEU A 253 17.93 21.71 -15.39
N GLU A 254 17.32 20.64 -15.92
CA GLU A 254 16.57 19.70 -15.08
C GLU A 254 17.44 19.10 -13.99
N HIS A 255 18.61 18.59 -14.35
CA HIS A 255 19.55 18.03 -13.36
C HIS A 255 19.98 19.07 -12.34
N THR A 256 20.26 20.32 -12.78
CA THR A 256 20.59 21.42 -11.88
C THR A 256 19.45 21.73 -10.91
N ALA A 257 18.20 21.77 -11.39
CA ALA A 257 17.00 21.99 -10.55
C ALA A 257 16.84 20.91 -9.50
N ARG A 258 16.96 19.63 -9.89
CA ARG A 258 16.84 18.49 -8.97
C ARG A 258 17.91 18.53 -7.87
N VAL A 259 19.16 18.77 -8.23
CA VAL A 259 20.25 18.87 -7.25
C VAL A 259 20.07 20.10 -6.35
N TYR A 260 19.67 21.24 -6.90
CA TYR A 260 19.42 22.46 -6.12
C TYR A 260 18.33 22.26 -5.06
N VAL A 261 17.21 21.66 -5.44
CA VAL A 261 16.12 21.34 -4.51
C VAL A 261 16.58 20.30 -3.47
N ALA A 262 17.31 19.27 -3.87
CA ALA A 262 17.84 18.24 -2.96
C ALA A 262 18.87 18.81 -1.95
N GLN A 263 19.50 19.94 -2.27
CA GLN A 263 20.41 20.66 -1.40
C GLN A 263 19.75 21.82 -0.65
N ASN A 264 18.45 21.71 -0.37
CA ASN A 264 17.65 22.70 0.38
C ASN A 264 17.75 24.12 -0.19
N LEU A 265 17.79 24.23 -1.52
CA LEU A 265 17.88 25.50 -2.25
C LEU A 265 19.19 26.25 -1.98
N ASP A 266 20.24 25.53 -1.57
CA ASP A 266 21.57 26.13 -1.38
C ASP A 266 22.44 26.02 -2.63
N VAL A 267 22.74 27.19 -3.22
CA VAL A 267 23.52 27.28 -4.46
C VAL A 267 24.97 26.76 -4.28
N ALA A 268 25.57 26.97 -3.13
CA ALA A 268 26.96 26.57 -2.91
C ALA A 268 27.08 25.03 -2.80
N SER A 269 26.18 24.40 -2.07
CA SER A 269 26.13 22.97 -1.95
C SER A 269 25.74 22.28 -3.27
N ALA A 270 24.78 22.85 -4.01
CA ALA A 270 24.42 22.37 -5.34
C ALA A 270 25.60 22.47 -6.32
N ALA A 271 26.35 23.59 -6.29
CA ALA A 271 27.51 23.81 -7.15
C ALA A 271 28.61 22.76 -6.89
N ARG A 272 28.87 22.43 -5.61
CA ARG A 272 29.85 21.38 -5.24
C ARG A 272 29.46 20.03 -5.81
N LEU A 273 28.18 19.61 -5.65
CA LEU A 273 27.70 18.32 -6.15
C LEU A 273 27.67 18.25 -7.69
N LEU A 274 27.39 19.37 -8.34
CA LEU A 274 27.40 19.48 -9.80
C LEU A 274 28.80 19.64 -10.40
N TYR A 275 29.84 19.77 -9.58
CA TYR A 275 31.19 20.12 -10.02
C TYR A 275 31.22 21.38 -10.89
N GLN A 276 30.43 22.41 -10.50
CA GLN A 276 30.28 23.66 -11.21
C GLN A 276 30.59 24.86 -10.32
N HIS A 277 30.92 26.00 -10.95
CA HIS A 277 31.04 27.25 -10.22
C HIS A 277 29.63 27.75 -9.77
N PRO A 278 29.49 28.36 -8.56
CA PRO A 278 28.19 28.88 -8.10
C PRO A 278 27.51 29.85 -9.09
N ASN A 279 28.25 30.64 -9.82
CA ASN A 279 27.71 31.54 -10.84
C ASN A 279 27.07 30.79 -12.00
N THR A 280 27.59 29.61 -12.37
CA THR A 280 26.99 28.73 -13.39
C THR A 280 25.63 28.20 -12.91
N VAL A 281 25.54 27.80 -11.63
CA VAL A 281 24.28 27.36 -11.03
C VAL A 281 23.26 28.51 -11.02
N ARG A 282 23.65 29.71 -10.56
CA ARG A 282 22.77 30.90 -10.59
C ARG A 282 22.29 31.24 -12.02
N TYR A 283 23.18 31.18 -12.99
CA TYR A 283 22.82 31.39 -14.40
C TYR A 283 21.77 30.39 -14.87
N ARG A 284 21.98 29.10 -14.57
CA ARG A 284 21.01 28.03 -14.93
C ARG A 284 19.67 28.24 -14.23
N LEU A 285 19.67 28.59 -12.95
CA LEU A 285 18.41 28.90 -12.21
C LEU A 285 17.70 30.10 -12.84
N GLY A 286 18.41 31.15 -13.27
CA GLY A 286 17.80 32.26 -14.00
C GLY A 286 17.18 31.86 -15.34
N LYS A 287 17.75 30.85 -16.04
CA LYS A 287 17.10 30.26 -17.22
C LYS A 287 15.84 29.51 -16.87
N ILE A 288 15.84 28.73 -15.77
CA ILE A 288 14.66 28.03 -15.28
C ILE A 288 13.54 29.02 -14.91
N GLN A 289 13.88 30.12 -14.22
CA GLN A 289 12.92 31.21 -13.91
C GLN A 289 12.23 31.73 -15.19
N LYS A 290 13.01 31.98 -16.27
CA LYS A 290 12.46 32.41 -17.56
C LYS A 290 11.53 31.36 -18.17
N ILE A 291 11.93 30.08 -18.16
CA ILE A 291 11.12 28.98 -18.67
C ILE A 291 9.81 28.87 -17.87
N MET A 292 9.86 29.04 -16.55
CA MET A 292 8.69 29.03 -15.68
C MET A 292 7.85 30.30 -15.77
N ARG A 293 8.35 31.38 -16.37
CA ARG A 293 7.77 32.73 -16.40
C ARG A 293 7.61 33.32 -14.99
N MET A 294 8.63 33.16 -14.16
CA MET A 294 8.65 33.61 -12.76
C MET A 294 9.88 34.49 -12.47
N GLU A 295 10.28 35.31 -13.44
CA GLU A 295 11.40 36.25 -13.29
C GLU A 295 11.05 37.32 -12.25
N GLY A 296 11.90 37.43 -11.21
CA GLY A 296 11.65 38.34 -10.10
C GLY A 296 10.51 37.95 -9.15
N ASP A 297 9.91 36.79 -9.33
CA ASP A 297 8.85 36.29 -8.47
C ASP A 297 9.44 35.64 -7.22
N ALA A 298 9.01 36.12 -6.04
CA ALA A 298 9.41 35.56 -4.74
C ALA A 298 8.97 34.09 -4.55
N PHE A 299 7.97 33.61 -5.29
CA PHE A 299 7.47 32.25 -5.23
C PHE A 299 8.22 31.28 -6.15
N PHE A 300 9.26 31.72 -6.86
CA PHE A 300 10.02 30.85 -7.77
C PHE A 300 10.60 29.61 -7.06
N GLU A 301 11.36 29.82 -5.99
CA GLU A 301 11.99 28.71 -5.25
C GLU A 301 10.98 27.74 -4.63
N PRO A 302 9.93 28.21 -3.92
CA PRO A 302 8.84 27.35 -3.47
C PRO A 302 8.18 26.56 -4.60
N MET A 303 7.87 27.19 -5.73
CA MET A 303 7.24 26.54 -6.86
C MET A 303 8.15 25.55 -7.57
N LEU A 304 9.45 25.86 -7.68
CA LEU A 304 10.43 24.92 -8.22
C LEU A 304 10.56 23.69 -7.31
N SER A 305 10.68 23.92 -5.99
CA SER A 305 10.73 22.83 -4.99
C SER A 305 9.48 21.96 -5.05
N LEU A 306 8.29 22.55 -5.06
CA LEU A 306 7.02 21.84 -5.20
C LEU A 306 7.02 20.99 -6.48
N THR A 307 7.37 21.58 -7.63
CA THR A 307 7.36 20.89 -8.92
C THR A 307 8.30 19.69 -8.93
N ILE A 308 9.54 19.87 -8.46
CA ILE A 308 10.54 18.79 -8.45
C ILE A 308 10.15 17.65 -7.51
N ASN A 309 9.67 17.96 -6.31
CA ASN A 309 9.26 16.93 -5.34
C ASN A 309 8.00 16.19 -5.79
N LEU A 310 7.01 16.87 -6.39
CA LEU A 310 5.85 16.19 -6.99
C LEU A 310 6.25 15.30 -8.16
N MET A 311 7.15 15.76 -9.03
CA MET A 311 7.63 14.93 -10.13
C MET A 311 8.37 13.68 -9.63
N LYS A 312 9.10 13.76 -8.51
CA LYS A 312 9.73 12.58 -7.90
C LYS A 312 8.68 11.54 -7.49
N ILE A 313 7.56 11.97 -6.87
CA ILE A 313 6.45 11.10 -6.50
C ILE A 313 5.82 10.45 -7.74
N LEU A 314 5.51 11.27 -8.77
CA LEU A 314 4.86 10.79 -9.99
C LEU A 314 5.74 9.85 -10.83
N GLU A 315 7.05 9.99 -10.78
CA GLU A 315 8.01 9.12 -11.45
C GLU A 315 8.14 7.77 -10.75
N GLU A 316 8.06 7.73 -9.41
CA GLU A 316 8.03 6.48 -8.65
C GLU A 316 6.75 5.67 -8.93
N GLU A 317 5.60 6.33 -9.07
CA GLU A 317 4.31 5.66 -9.35
C GLU A 317 4.24 5.07 -10.77
N ALA A 318 5.08 5.55 -11.69
CA ALA A 318 5.08 5.12 -13.07
C ALA A 318 6.06 3.97 -13.38
N GLY A 319 6.97 3.64 -12.46
CA GLY A 319 7.99 2.59 -12.58
C GLY A 319 7.65 1.35 -11.81
#